data_5f710e61a5b33e6b76d23b43bf8cbec2
#
_entry.id   5f710e61a5b33e6b76d23b43bf8cbec2
#
_cell.length_a   1.000
_cell.length_b   1.000
_cell.length_c   1.000
_cell.angle_alpha   90.00
_cell.angle_beta   90.00
_cell.angle_gamma   90.00
#
_symmetry.space_group_name_H-M   'P 1'
#
loop_
_entity.id
_entity.type
_entity.pdbx_description
1 polymer ?
#
loop_
_entity_poly.entity_id
_entity_poly.type
_entity_poly.pdbx_seq_one_letter_code
_entity_poly.pdbx_strand_id
1 'polypeptide(L)'
;MLAKDVMTKQVVTVPPGTSVPEIARLLLQRRISAVPVVDADGRVLGIVSEGDLIRRPEVGGARRRSWWLSLLSGSGNDPAEYVKAHGGQAGDVMTRPVVTVAEDTPAEDIARLLEERRIKRVPVVRRGKLVGIVSRADLLRGLASTKARPRQPARASDRAIRDKLVKRLEREPWAPLGQLNVIVTDGVVHLWGLVDSAEQRRALQVAAREISGVRAVEDHLGEVAPYLRGT
;
A
#
# COMPACT_ATOMS: atom_id res chain seq x y z
N MET A 1 0.07 14.90 -11.54
CA MET A 1 0.64 13.69 -10.94
C MET A 1 -0.34 12.54 -11.18
N LEU A 2 0.13 11.38 -11.61
CA LEU A 2 -0.69 10.21 -11.93
C LEU A 2 -0.42 9.11 -10.90
N ALA A 3 -1.30 8.08 -10.84
CA ALA A 3 -1.13 6.92 -9.95
C ALA A 3 0.28 6.32 -10.02
N LYS A 4 0.79 6.08 -11.23
CA LYS A 4 2.13 5.53 -11.48
C LYS A 4 3.29 6.38 -10.95
N ASP A 5 3.07 7.67 -10.69
CA ASP A 5 4.10 8.58 -10.19
C ASP A 5 4.25 8.51 -8.67
N VAL A 6 3.18 8.10 -7.95
CA VAL A 6 3.10 8.08 -6.47
C VAL A 6 2.91 6.71 -5.88
N MET A 7 2.40 5.72 -6.63
CA MET A 7 2.10 4.38 -6.13
C MET A 7 3.34 3.67 -5.56
N THR A 8 3.15 2.87 -4.54
CA THR A 8 4.10 1.82 -4.15
C THR A 8 4.01 0.69 -5.18
N LYS A 9 5.12 0.37 -5.87
CA LYS A 9 5.15 -0.60 -6.96
C LYS A 9 5.24 -2.04 -6.47
N GLN A 10 6.07 -2.29 -5.47
CA GLN A 10 6.20 -3.62 -4.90
C GLN A 10 5.13 -3.85 -3.84
N VAL A 11 4.03 -4.42 -4.27
CA VAL A 11 2.89 -4.71 -3.41
C VAL A 11 3.02 -6.12 -2.86
N VAL A 12 3.00 -6.24 -1.54
CA VAL A 12 2.87 -7.53 -0.86
C VAL A 12 1.45 -8.05 -1.11
N THR A 13 1.33 -9.26 -1.64
CA THR A 13 0.06 -9.89 -2.00
C THR A 13 -0.05 -11.28 -1.40
N VAL A 14 -1.26 -11.82 -1.33
CA VAL A 14 -1.50 -13.19 -0.89
C VAL A 14 -2.49 -13.90 -1.84
N PRO A 15 -2.38 -15.22 -2.04
CA PRO A 15 -3.40 -15.99 -2.71
C PRO A 15 -4.65 -16.17 -1.81
N PRO A 16 -5.83 -16.52 -2.38
CA PRO A 16 -7.08 -16.63 -1.62
C PRO A 16 -7.07 -17.71 -0.54
N GLY A 17 -6.21 -18.73 -0.66
CA GLY A 17 -6.06 -19.81 0.32
C GLY A 17 -5.17 -19.48 1.52
N THR A 18 -4.55 -18.27 1.58
CA THR A 18 -3.69 -17.89 2.71
C THR A 18 -4.50 -17.78 3.99
N SER A 19 -4.00 -18.42 5.08
CA SER A 19 -4.69 -18.41 6.37
C SER A 19 -4.69 -17.02 7.02
N VAL A 20 -5.73 -16.74 7.79
CA VAL A 20 -5.87 -15.46 8.54
C VAL A 20 -4.69 -15.22 9.50
N PRO A 21 -4.18 -16.22 10.27
CA PRO A 21 -3.00 -16.02 11.09
C PRO A 21 -1.74 -15.66 10.29
N GLU A 22 -1.56 -16.24 9.09
CA GLU A 22 -0.43 -15.88 8.20
C GLU A 22 -0.56 -14.45 7.70
N ILE A 23 -1.77 -14.03 7.31
CA ILE A 23 -2.01 -12.64 6.91
C ILE A 23 -1.70 -11.69 8.05
N ALA A 24 -2.15 -12.00 9.28
CA ALA A 24 -1.87 -11.17 10.45
C ALA A 24 -0.37 -11.01 10.70
N ARG A 25 0.40 -12.13 10.66
CA ARG A 25 1.87 -12.10 10.78
C ARG A 25 2.49 -11.27 9.66
N LEU A 26 2.05 -11.44 8.43
CA LEU A 26 2.55 -10.71 7.27
C LEU A 26 2.32 -9.20 7.41
N LEU A 27 1.13 -8.76 7.85
CA LEU A 27 0.83 -7.36 8.10
C LEU A 27 1.77 -6.77 9.15
N LEU A 28 1.98 -7.49 10.26
CA LEU A 28 2.88 -7.06 11.34
C LEU A 28 4.34 -7.01 10.91
N GLN A 29 4.86 -8.09 10.29
CA GLN A 29 6.25 -8.18 9.84
C GLN A 29 6.60 -7.14 8.78
N ARG A 30 5.67 -6.91 7.82
CA ARG A 30 5.87 -5.94 6.74
C ARG A 30 5.42 -4.54 7.12
N ARG A 31 4.84 -4.35 8.32
CA ARG A 31 4.30 -3.07 8.80
C ARG A 31 3.35 -2.42 7.80
N ILE A 32 2.51 -3.24 7.22
CA ILE A 32 1.48 -2.83 6.27
C ILE A 32 0.11 -3.11 6.88
N SER A 33 -0.88 -2.31 6.56
CA SER A 33 -2.22 -2.40 7.15
C SER A 33 -3.26 -3.00 6.21
N ALA A 34 -2.85 -3.50 5.05
CA ALA A 34 -3.66 -4.36 4.19
C ALA A 34 -2.82 -5.04 3.11
N VAL A 35 -3.34 -6.16 2.59
CA VAL A 35 -2.77 -6.92 1.47
C VAL A 35 -3.85 -7.17 0.41
N PRO A 36 -3.58 -6.92 -0.87
CA PRO A 36 -4.41 -7.40 -1.96
C PRO A 36 -4.36 -8.92 -2.03
N VAL A 37 -5.51 -9.52 -2.29
CA VAL A 37 -5.65 -10.95 -2.61
C VAL A 37 -5.66 -11.07 -4.13
N VAL A 38 -4.76 -11.89 -4.69
CA VAL A 38 -4.61 -12.04 -6.13
C VAL A 38 -4.70 -13.50 -6.54
N ASP A 39 -5.14 -13.73 -7.78
CA ASP A 39 -5.08 -15.05 -8.41
C ASP A 39 -3.68 -15.38 -8.96
N ALA A 40 -3.53 -16.56 -9.56
CA ALA A 40 -2.28 -17.03 -10.16
C ALA A 40 -1.81 -16.14 -11.34
N ASP A 41 -2.73 -15.42 -12.00
CA ASP A 41 -2.44 -14.47 -13.07
C ASP A 41 -2.06 -13.08 -12.57
N GLY A 42 -2.13 -12.82 -11.26
CA GLY A 42 -1.89 -11.53 -10.62
C GLY A 42 -3.08 -10.57 -10.68
N ARG A 43 -4.30 -11.07 -10.95
CA ARG A 43 -5.53 -10.27 -10.94
C ARG A 43 -6.02 -10.08 -9.50
N VAL A 44 -6.51 -8.89 -9.21
CA VAL A 44 -7.01 -8.56 -7.87
C VAL A 44 -8.39 -9.18 -7.66
N LEU A 45 -8.50 -10.09 -6.70
CA LEU A 45 -9.73 -10.75 -6.29
C LEU A 45 -10.41 -10.03 -5.12
N GLY A 46 -9.62 -9.47 -4.21
CA GLY A 46 -10.09 -8.86 -2.99
C GLY A 46 -8.97 -8.07 -2.29
N ILE A 47 -9.28 -7.52 -1.14
CA ILE A 47 -8.31 -6.90 -0.23
C ILE A 47 -8.63 -7.29 1.20
N VAL A 48 -7.60 -7.67 1.98
CA VAL A 48 -7.72 -7.90 3.42
C VAL A 48 -6.97 -6.79 4.15
N SER A 49 -7.63 -6.16 5.12
CA SER A 49 -7.06 -5.10 5.94
C SER A 49 -7.07 -5.46 7.42
N GLU A 50 -6.30 -4.74 8.24
CA GLU A 50 -6.37 -4.82 9.71
C GLU A 50 -7.81 -4.72 10.21
N GLY A 51 -8.62 -3.82 9.62
CA GLY A 51 -10.01 -3.65 10.00
C GLY A 51 -10.88 -4.87 9.74
N ASP A 52 -10.56 -5.70 8.74
CA ASP A 52 -11.26 -6.95 8.47
C ASP A 52 -10.88 -8.01 9.51
N LEU A 53 -9.63 -8.02 9.98
CA LEU A 53 -9.12 -8.97 10.98
C LEU A 53 -9.54 -8.61 12.41
N ILE A 54 -9.52 -7.32 12.79
CA ILE A 54 -9.88 -6.86 14.13
C ILE A 54 -11.37 -7.03 14.43
N ARG A 55 -12.22 -7.01 13.41
CA ARG A 55 -13.68 -7.23 13.56
C ARG A 55 -14.08 -8.67 13.86
N ARG A 56 -13.13 -9.60 13.94
CA ARG A 56 -13.35 -11.00 14.21
C ARG A 56 -13.67 -11.25 15.69
N PRO A 57 -14.50 -12.25 16.00
CA PRO A 57 -14.84 -12.60 17.39
C PRO A 57 -13.62 -12.96 18.25
N GLU A 58 -12.61 -13.61 17.66
CA GLU A 58 -11.40 -14.06 18.37
C GLU A 58 -10.55 -12.88 18.89
N VAL A 59 -10.68 -11.69 18.31
CA VAL A 59 -9.93 -10.47 18.72
C VAL A 59 -10.78 -9.58 19.63
N GLY A 60 -12.00 -10.03 20.02
CA GLY A 60 -12.91 -9.24 20.85
C GLY A 60 -13.53 -8.05 20.13
N GLY A 61 -13.31 -7.94 18.81
CA GLY A 61 -13.78 -6.85 17.97
C GLY A 61 -15.24 -6.94 17.52
N ALA A 62 -15.95 -7.98 17.94
CA ALA A 62 -17.38 -8.03 17.78
C ALA A 62 -17.99 -6.85 18.57
N ARG A 63 -18.32 -5.76 17.86
CA ARG A 63 -19.27 -4.80 18.44
C ARG A 63 -20.42 -5.64 19.00
N ARG A 64 -20.63 -5.59 20.30
CA ARG A 64 -21.90 -5.93 20.91
C ARG A 64 -22.93 -4.95 20.30
N ARG A 65 -23.37 -5.26 19.08
CA ARG A 65 -24.66 -4.74 18.65
C ARG A 65 -25.62 -5.27 19.71
N SER A 66 -26.22 -4.36 20.45
CA SER A 66 -27.23 -4.72 21.45
C SER A 66 -28.17 -5.73 20.79
N TRP A 67 -28.29 -6.92 21.33
CA TRP A 67 -29.07 -8.04 20.77
C TRP A 67 -30.49 -7.62 20.33
N TRP A 68 -31.07 -6.60 21.00
CA TRP A 68 -32.37 -6.04 20.67
C TRP A 68 -32.37 -5.16 19.41
N LEU A 69 -31.23 -4.54 19.03
CA LEU A 69 -31.06 -3.83 17.75
C LEU A 69 -30.96 -4.78 16.57
N SER A 70 -30.43 -6.01 16.75
CA SER A 70 -30.42 -7.03 15.71
C SER A 70 -31.82 -7.58 15.41
N LEU A 71 -32.71 -7.58 16.41
CA LEU A 71 -34.12 -7.96 16.24
C LEU A 71 -34.93 -6.93 15.44
N LEU A 72 -34.58 -5.63 15.53
CA LEU A 72 -35.26 -4.55 14.83
C LEU A 72 -34.74 -4.30 13.41
N SER A 73 -33.48 -4.67 13.12
CA SER A 73 -32.85 -4.38 11.82
C SER A 73 -32.88 -5.52 10.82
N GLY A 74 -33.41 -6.70 11.18
CA GLY A 74 -33.55 -7.84 10.25
C GLY A 74 -32.24 -8.38 9.65
N SER A 75 -31.08 -7.84 10.02
CA SER A 75 -29.78 -8.05 9.37
C SER A 75 -28.86 -9.04 10.12
N GLY A 76 -29.43 -9.86 11.03
CA GLY A 76 -28.65 -10.82 11.83
C GLY A 76 -28.36 -12.16 11.15
N ASN A 77 -28.84 -12.41 9.93
CA ASN A 77 -28.78 -13.71 9.24
C ASN A 77 -28.14 -13.64 7.85
N ASP A 78 -27.20 -12.73 7.58
CA ASP A 78 -26.48 -12.76 6.33
C ASP A 78 -25.34 -13.82 6.42
N PRO A 79 -25.46 -14.95 5.69
CA PRO A 79 -24.41 -15.96 5.66
C PRO A 79 -23.05 -15.43 5.23
N ALA A 80 -23.02 -14.36 4.44
CA ALA A 80 -21.78 -13.72 4.00
C ALA A 80 -21.08 -12.99 5.16
N GLU A 81 -21.82 -12.32 6.07
CA GLU A 81 -21.25 -11.74 7.29
C GLU A 81 -20.70 -12.82 8.23
N TYR A 82 -21.39 -13.95 8.35
CA TYR A 82 -20.91 -15.10 9.16
C TYR A 82 -19.61 -15.67 8.60
N VAL A 83 -19.53 -15.92 7.28
CA VAL A 83 -18.31 -16.40 6.62
C VAL A 83 -17.17 -15.40 6.80
N LYS A 84 -17.44 -14.11 6.66
CA LYS A 84 -16.44 -13.06 6.86
C LYS A 84 -15.92 -12.98 8.30
N ALA A 85 -16.77 -13.25 9.28
CA ALA A 85 -16.40 -13.24 10.71
C ALA A 85 -15.64 -14.50 11.14
N HIS A 86 -15.95 -15.67 10.57
CA HIS A 86 -15.45 -16.98 11.02
C HIS A 86 -14.56 -17.68 9.99
N GLY A 87 -14.50 -17.19 8.76
CA GLY A 87 -13.69 -17.78 7.70
C GLY A 87 -12.20 -17.82 8.03
N GLY A 88 -11.52 -18.88 7.66
CA GLY A 88 -10.13 -19.14 8.02
C GLY A 88 -9.11 -18.63 7.00
N GLN A 89 -9.55 -18.24 5.81
CA GLN A 89 -8.67 -17.91 4.68
C GLN A 89 -8.93 -16.51 4.11
N ALA A 90 -7.95 -15.99 3.36
CA ALA A 90 -8.04 -14.69 2.70
C ALA A 90 -9.32 -14.54 1.86
N GLY A 91 -9.67 -15.61 1.10
CA GLY A 91 -10.84 -15.65 0.25
C GLY A 91 -12.16 -15.46 0.99
N ASP A 92 -12.23 -15.88 2.25
CA ASP A 92 -13.42 -15.77 3.09
C ASP A 92 -13.59 -14.36 3.67
N VAL A 93 -12.47 -13.76 4.11
CA VAL A 93 -12.46 -12.52 4.90
C VAL A 93 -12.25 -11.26 4.06
N MET A 94 -11.75 -11.40 2.83
CA MET A 94 -11.46 -10.26 1.97
C MET A 94 -12.69 -9.44 1.64
N THR A 95 -12.50 -8.12 1.50
CA THR A 95 -13.52 -7.23 0.98
C THR A 95 -13.60 -7.35 -0.55
N ARG A 96 -14.81 -7.57 -1.08
CA ARG A 96 -15.19 -7.61 -2.50
C ARG A 96 -16.49 -6.81 -2.72
N PRO A 97 -16.70 -6.21 -3.92
CA PRO A 97 -15.71 -5.99 -4.98
C PRO A 97 -14.64 -4.99 -4.56
N VAL A 98 -13.43 -5.11 -5.13
CA VAL A 98 -12.34 -4.17 -4.89
C VAL A 98 -12.43 -3.02 -5.88
N VAL A 99 -12.41 -1.80 -5.35
CA VAL A 99 -12.22 -0.60 -6.17
C VAL A 99 -10.76 -0.55 -6.62
N THR A 100 -10.52 -0.45 -7.92
CA THR A 100 -9.18 -0.35 -8.52
C THR A 100 -9.09 0.88 -9.40
N VAL A 101 -7.87 1.35 -9.69
CA VAL A 101 -7.60 2.45 -10.62
C VAL A 101 -6.54 2.05 -11.65
N ALA A 102 -6.51 2.74 -12.78
CA ALA A 102 -5.47 2.59 -13.78
C ALA A 102 -4.20 3.38 -13.40
N GLU A 103 -3.07 3.05 -14.00
CA GLU A 103 -1.77 3.73 -13.75
C GLU A 103 -1.75 5.20 -14.14
N ASP A 104 -2.59 5.58 -15.08
CA ASP A 104 -2.71 6.95 -15.60
C ASP A 104 -3.83 7.75 -14.91
N THR A 105 -4.49 7.18 -13.90
CA THR A 105 -5.50 7.89 -13.11
C THR A 105 -4.86 9.08 -12.40
N PRO A 106 -5.42 10.29 -12.50
CA PRO A 106 -4.93 11.46 -11.77
C PRO A 106 -4.98 11.28 -10.26
N ALA A 107 -3.96 11.76 -9.54
CA ALA A 107 -3.89 11.66 -8.08
C ALA A 107 -5.08 12.36 -7.38
N GLU A 108 -5.60 13.42 -7.98
CA GLU A 108 -6.78 14.15 -7.51
C GLU A 108 -8.06 13.29 -7.57
N ASP A 109 -8.22 12.51 -8.65
CA ASP A 109 -9.36 11.58 -8.78
C ASP A 109 -9.23 10.41 -7.79
N ILE A 110 -8.00 9.94 -7.54
CA ILE A 110 -7.75 8.92 -6.51
C ILE A 110 -8.08 9.48 -5.13
N ALA A 111 -7.69 10.72 -4.81
CA ALA A 111 -8.01 11.35 -3.53
C ALA A 111 -9.53 11.41 -3.31
N ARG A 112 -10.27 11.89 -4.30
CA ARG A 112 -11.74 11.93 -4.29
C ARG A 112 -12.33 10.53 -4.09
N LEU A 113 -11.87 9.54 -4.85
CA LEU A 113 -12.32 8.15 -4.75
C LEU A 113 -12.11 7.56 -3.35
N LEU A 114 -10.93 7.79 -2.73
CA LEU A 114 -10.62 7.32 -1.38
C LEU A 114 -11.54 7.96 -0.33
N GLU A 115 -11.94 9.21 -0.54
CA GLU A 115 -12.86 9.93 0.35
C GLU A 115 -14.30 9.46 0.18
N GLU A 116 -14.83 9.46 -1.05
CA GLU A 116 -16.20 9.04 -1.38
C GLU A 116 -16.48 7.61 -0.94
N ARG A 117 -15.54 6.70 -1.19
CA ARG A 117 -15.65 5.28 -0.83
C ARG A 117 -15.24 4.98 0.61
N ARG A 118 -14.75 5.99 1.36
CA ARG A 118 -14.24 5.85 2.74
C ARG A 118 -13.18 4.75 2.87
N ILE A 119 -12.35 4.59 1.84
CA ILE A 119 -11.24 3.63 1.82
C ILE A 119 -9.89 4.33 2.04
N LYS A 120 -8.91 3.58 2.55
CA LYS A 120 -7.60 4.13 2.89
C LYS A 120 -6.58 3.95 1.78
N ARG A 121 -6.85 3.04 0.82
CA ARG A 121 -5.97 2.70 -0.30
C ARG A 121 -6.74 2.07 -1.45
N VAL A 122 -6.12 2.10 -2.63
CA VAL A 122 -6.68 1.54 -3.85
C VAL A 122 -5.59 0.81 -4.62
N PRO A 123 -5.80 -0.45 -5.04
CA PRO A 123 -4.90 -1.14 -5.95
C PRO A 123 -4.86 -0.46 -7.32
N VAL A 124 -3.67 -0.38 -7.90
CA VAL A 124 -3.45 0.11 -9.26
C VAL A 124 -3.28 -1.09 -10.18
N VAL A 125 -4.05 -1.13 -11.26
CA VAL A 125 -4.05 -2.25 -12.18
C VAL A 125 -3.70 -1.83 -13.60
N ARG A 126 -3.04 -2.74 -14.32
CA ARG A 126 -2.80 -2.65 -15.76
C ARG A 126 -3.32 -3.93 -16.42
N ARG A 127 -4.28 -3.80 -17.34
CA ARG A 127 -4.93 -4.95 -18.00
C ARG A 127 -5.47 -5.99 -16.99
N GLY A 128 -6.04 -5.51 -15.89
CA GLY A 128 -6.59 -6.33 -14.82
C GLY A 128 -5.57 -6.90 -13.82
N LYS A 129 -4.26 -6.78 -14.07
CA LYS A 129 -3.19 -7.26 -13.17
C LYS A 129 -2.72 -6.15 -12.24
N LEU A 130 -2.42 -6.52 -11.00
CA LEU A 130 -1.89 -5.59 -9.99
C LEU A 130 -0.48 -5.10 -10.38
N VAL A 131 -0.29 -3.78 -10.40
CA VAL A 131 1.00 -3.14 -10.70
C VAL A 131 1.46 -2.16 -9.62
N GLY A 132 0.60 -1.86 -8.65
CA GLY A 132 0.91 -0.96 -7.55
C GLY A 132 -0.26 -0.80 -6.59
N ILE A 133 -0.04 0.00 -5.56
CA ILE A 133 -1.08 0.43 -4.62
C ILE A 133 -0.87 1.90 -4.27
N VAL A 134 -1.95 2.66 -4.16
CA VAL A 134 -1.93 4.06 -3.69
C VAL A 134 -2.72 4.16 -2.41
N SER A 135 -2.12 4.74 -1.39
CA SER A 135 -2.74 5.08 -0.11
C SER A 135 -2.88 6.60 0.06
N ARG A 136 -3.64 7.04 1.07
CA ARG A 136 -3.70 8.46 1.46
C ARG A 136 -2.30 9.01 1.77
N ALA A 137 -1.45 8.21 2.43
CA ALA A 137 -0.09 8.61 2.74
C ALA A 137 0.75 8.85 1.47
N ASP A 138 0.57 8.04 0.42
CA ASP A 138 1.28 8.22 -0.85
C ASP A 138 0.88 9.51 -1.56
N LEU A 139 -0.41 9.88 -1.50
CA LEU A 139 -0.90 11.15 -2.03
C LEU A 139 -0.31 12.35 -1.26
N LEU A 140 -0.24 12.26 0.09
CA LEU A 140 0.39 13.29 0.91
C LEU A 140 1.88 13.43 0.62
N ARG A 141 2.60 12.31 0.45
CA ARG A 141 4.02 12.31 0.06
C ARG A 141 4.20 12.96 -1.30
N GLY A 142 3.35 12.63 -2.27
CA GLY A 142 3.31 13.26 -3.57
C GLY A 142 3.13 14.77 -3.48
N LEU A 143 2.18 15.23 -2.66
CA LEU A 143 1.93 16.65 -2.42
C LEU A 143 3.14 17.34 -1.77
N ALA A 144 3.73 16.75 -0.74
CA ALA A 144 4.90 17.28 -0.05
C ALA A 144 6.16 17.34 -0.94
N SER A 145 6.26 16.41 -1.91
CA SER A 145 7.38 16.39 -2.88
C SER A 145 7.22 17.41 -4.01
N THR A 146 6.04 18.01 -4.16
CA THR A 146 5.82 19.12 -5.13
C THR A 146 6.20 20.45 -4.48
N LYS A 147 7.36 21.01 -4.84
CA LYS A 147 7.63 22.44 -4.54
C LYS A 147 6.56 23.27 -5.23
N ALA A 148 5.99 24.25 -4.53
CA ALA A 148 4.96 25.16 -5.05
C ALA A 148 5.48 25.97 -6.26
N ARG A 149 5.48 25.35 -7.44
CA ARG A 149 5.72 25.97 -8.74
C ARG A 149 4.58 25.62 -9.69
N PRO A 150 4.24 26.50 -10.66
CA PRO A 150 3.15 26.22 -11.59
C PRO A 150 3.37 24.89 -12.29
N ARG A 151 2.29 24.12 -12.37
CA ARG A 151 2.15 22.77 -12.93
C ARG A 151 2.86 22.63 -14.29
N GLN A 152 4.11 22.21 -14.29
CA GLN A 152 4.70 21.62 -15.50
C GLN A 152 4.45 20.10 -15.43
N PRO A 153 4.01 19.46 -16.52
CA PRO A 153 3.82 18.02 -16.57
C PRO A 153 5.15 17.34 -16.23
N ALA A 154 5.10 16.32 -15.35
CA ALA A 154 6.27 15.54 -14.97
C ALA A 154 7.03 15.12 -16.25
N ARG A 155 8.28 15.54 -16.39
CA ARG A 155 9.10 15.27 -17.56
C ARG A 155 9.31 13.76 -17.68
N ALA A 156 9.37 13.23 -18.90
CA ALA A 156 9.68 11.81 -19.15
C ALA A 156 10.96 11.36 -18.43
N SER A 157 11.90 12.29 -18.17
CA SER A 157 13.11 12.09 -17.39
C SER A 157 12.87 11.68 -15.94
N ASP A 158 11.88 12.24 -15.23
CA ASP A 158 11.62 11.93 -13.81
C ASP A 158 11.12 10.49 -13.64
N ARG A 159 10.25 10.06 -14.55
CA ARG A 159 9.82 8.66 -14.58
C ARG A 159 10.96 7.72 -14.90
N ALA A 160 11.81 8.06 -15.86
CA ALA A 160 12.96 7.25 -16.21
C ALA A 160 13.95 7.13 -15.04
N ILE A 161 14.21 8.22 -14.31
CA ILE A 161 15.03 8.22 -13.09
C ILE A 161 14.40 7.30 -12.04
N ARG A 162 13.11 7.45 -11.76
CA ARG A 162 12.39 6.64 -10.79
C ARG A 162 12.44 5.15 -11.14
N ASP A 163 12.16 4.80 -12.39
CA ASP A 163 12.13 3.41 -12.85
C ASP A 163 13.53 2.76 -12.78
N LYS A 164 14.58 3.50 -13.14
CA LYS A 164 15.98 3.02 -13.01
C LYS A 164 16.34 2.78 -11.55
N LEU A 165 16.00 3.70 -10.64
CA LEU A 165 16.30 3.55 -9.21
C LEU A 165 15.55 2.36 -8.61
N VAL A 166 14.25 2.24 -8.84
CA VAL A 166 13.45 1.13 -8.34
C VAL A 166 13.99 -0.20 -8.86
N LYS A 167 14.27 -0.32 -10.17
CA LYS A 167 14.83 -1.54 -10.78
C LYS A 167 16.21 -1.88 -10.22
N ARG A 168 17.04 -0.90 -9.86
CA ARG A 168 18.32 -1.14 -9.18
C ARG A 168 18.09 -1.70 -7.79
N LEU A 169 17.22 -1.06 -7.00
CA LEU A 169 16.92 -1.49 -5.63
C LEU A 169 16.25 -2.87 -5.57
N GLU A 170 15.53 -3.28 -6.61
CA GLU A 170 14.96 -4.64 -6.73
C GLU A 170 16.02 -5.76 -6.72
N ARG A 171 17.26 -5.42 -7.07
CA ARG A 171 18.38 -6.37 -7.09
C ARG A 171 19.14 -6.42 -5.76
N GLU A 172 18.81 -5.54 -4.84
CA GLU A 172 19.49 -5.39 -3.56
C GLU A 172 18.68 -6.05 -2.43
N PRO A 173 19.16 -7.17 -1.85
CA PRO A 173 18.41 -7.87 -0.79
C PRO A 173 18.14 -7.03 0.45
N TRP A 174 18.97 -6.01 0.69
CA TRP A 174 18.85 -5.10 1.83
C TRP A 174 17.83 -3.98 1.62
N ALA A 175 17.33 -3.75 0.39
CA ALA A 175 16.42 -2.64 0.12
C ALA A 175 15.00 -2.91 0.65
N PRO A 176 14.40 -2.03 1.47
CA PRO A 176 13.11 -2.25 2.12
C PRO A 176 11.96 -1.86 1.18
N LEU A 177 11.88 -2.45 -0.01
CA LEU A 177 11.01 -2.02 -1.10
C LEU A 177 9.50 -2.02 -0.75
N GLY A 178 9.08 -2.90 0.16
CA GLY A 178 7.70 -2.92 0.65
C GLY A 178 7.34 -1.75 1.57
N GLN A 179 8.35 -1.02 2.07
CA GLN A 179 8.19 0.12 2.99
C GLN A 179 8.75 1.42 2.40
N LEU A 180 9.33 1.36 1.19
CA LEU A 180 9.95 2.48 0.50
C LEU A 180 9.03 3.02 -0.59
N ASN A 181 8.81 4.33 -0.61
CA ASN A 181 8.21 5.03 -1.73
C ASN A 181 9.21 6.04 -2.31
N VAL A 182 9.44 5.94 -3.61
CA VAL A 182 10.34 6.82 -4.36
C VAL A 182 9.50 7.74 -5.23
N ILE A 183 9.63 9.05 -5.02
CA ILE A 183 8.99 10.08 -5.85
C ILE A 183 10.11 10.90 -6.48
N VAL A 184 9.98 11.22 -7.76
CA VAL A 184 10.94 12.08 -8.47
C VAL A 184 10.20 13.28 -9.03
N THR A 185 10.72 14.48 -8.76
CA THR A 185 10.18 15.74 -9.24
C THR A 185 11.32 16.66 -9.67
N ASP A 186 11.34 17.06 -10.94
CA ASP A 186 12.38 17.91 -11.52
C ASP A 186 13.82 17.38 -11.29
N GLY A 187 14.02 16.05 -11.36
CA GLY A 187 15.30 15.39 -11.13
C GLY A 187 15.70 15.29 -9.65
N VAL A 188 14.86 15.72 -8.71
CA VAL A 188 15.04 15.52 -7.28
C VAL A 188 14.37 14.21 -6.87
N VAL A 189 15.13 13.30 -6.26
CA VAL A 189 14.62 12.04 -5.72
C VAL A 189 14.21 12.25 -4.27
N HIS A 190 12.93 12.01 -3.95
CA HIS A 190 12.40 12.02 -2.59
C HIS A 190 12.25 10.57 -2.12
N LEU A 191 12.97 10.20 -1.07
CA LEU A 191 12.91 8.87 -0.44
C LEU A 191 12.00 8.93 0.78
N TRP A 192 10.86 8.26 0.72
CA TRP A 192 9.88 8.19 1.80
C TRP A 192 9.75 6.76 2.30
N GLY A 193 9.56 6.56 3.59
CA GLY A 193 9.30 5.24 4.15
C GLY A 193 10.01 4.98 5.47
N LEU A 194 10.25 3.69 5.76
CA LEU A 194 10.93 3.25 6.98
C LEU A 194 12.16 2.42 6.60
N VAL A 195 13.22 2.61 7.37
CA VAL A 195 14.47 1.85 7.29
C VAL A 195 14.80 1.21 8.64
N ASP A 196 15.52 0.10 8.58
CA ASP A 196 15.89 -0.65 9.78
C ASP A 196 17.20 -0.17 10.41
N SER A 197 18.01 0.59 9.67
CA SER A 197 19.29 1.10 10.17
C SER A 197 19.77 2.36 9.44
N ALA A 198 20.71 3.06 10.05
CA ALA A 198 21.39 4.21 9.46
C ALA A 198 22.22 3.80 8.21
N GLU A 199 22.77 2.58 8.20
CA GLU A 199 23.49 2.02 7.05
C GLU A 199 22.56 1.83 5.84
N GLN A 200 21.37 1.26 6.08
CA GLN A 200 20.35 1.09 5.03
C GLN A 200 19.90 2.45 4.47
N ARG A 201 19.71 3.46 5.33
CA ARG A 201 19.41 4.84 4.93
C ARG A 201 20.50 5.41 4.03
N ARG A 202 21.78 5.25 4.42
CA ARG A 202 22.93 5.72 3.61
C ARG A 202 23.01 4.99 2.27
N ALA A 203 22.80 3.68 2.27
CA ALA A 203 22.83 2.87 1.05
C ALA A 203 21.76 3.32 0.05
N LEU A 204 20.54 3.62 0.49
CA LEU A 204 19.46 4.16 -0.35
C LEU A 204 19.84 5.52 -0.97
N GLN A 205 20.43 6.43 -0.16
CA GLN A 205 20.88 7.73 -0.66
C GLN A 205 21.98 7.60 -1.70
N VAL A 206 22.96 6.70 -1.48
CA VAL A 206 24.06 6.44 -2.43
C VAL A 206 23.48 5.88 -3.73
N ALA A 207 22.64 4.84 -3.64
CA ALA A 207 22.01 4.24 -4.81
C ALA A 207 21.21 5.25 -5.63
N ALA A 208 20.52 6.19 -4.97
CA ALA A 208 19.76 7.24 -5.64
C ALA A 208 20.66 8.26 -6.35
N ARG A 209 21.77 8.68 -5.72
CA ARG A 209 22.72 9.65 -6.31
C ARG A 209 23.43 9.13 -7.55
N GLU A 210 23.64 7.82 -7.65
CA GLU A 210 24.30 7.19 -8.80
C GLU A 210 23.40 7.04 -10.04
N ILE A 211 22.11 7.33 -9.93
CA ILE A 211 21.22 7.27 -11.09
C ILE A 211 21.42 8.52 -11.97
N SER A 212 21.76 8.28 -13.21
CA SER A 212 21.92 9.35 -14.21
C SER A 212 20.67 10.20 -14.35
N GLY A 213 20.82 11.51 -14.24
CA GLY A 213 19.74 12.50 -14.28
C GLY A 213 19.24 12.95 -12.90
N VAL A 214 19.71 12.34 -11.81
CA VAL A 214 19.44 12.81 -10.44
C VAL A 214 20.26 14.07 -10.16
N ARG A 215 19.56 15.11 -9.71
CA ARG A 215 20.13 16.42 -9.35
C ARG A 215 20.33 16.57 -7.85
N ALA A 216 19.42 15.98 -7.06
CA ALA A 216 19.47 15.98 -5.62
C ALA A 216 18.68 14.80 -5.06
N VAL A 217 18.96 14.42 -3.81
CA VAL A 217 18.22 13.42 -3.05
C VAL A 217 17.74 14.06 -1.75
N GLU A 218 16.43 14.05 -1.55
CA GLU A 218 15.77 14.48 -0.31
C GLU A 218 15.33 13.25 0.49
N ASP A 219 15.78 13.19 1.72
CA ASP A 219 15.59 12.06 2.62
C ASP A 219 14.47 12.38 3.62
N HIS A 220 13.39 11.63 3.51
CA HIS A 220 12.22 11.67 4.39
C HIS A 220 11.99 10.29 5.03
N LEU A 221 13.07 9.50 5.21
CA LEU A 221 13.01 8.18 5.80
C LEU A 221 12.93 8.27 7.33
N GLY A 222 12.01 7.50 7.90
CA GLY A 222 11.98 7.23 9.33
C GLY A 222 12.82 6.00 9.67
N GLU A 223 13.42 5.96 10.87
CA GLU A 223 14.05 4.76 11.42
C GLU A 223 13.07 4.00 12.31
N VAL A 224 13.14 2.68 12.22
CA VAL A 224 12.42 1.82 13.12
C VAL A 224 13.12 1.80 14.46
N ALA A 225 12.43 2.19 15.53
CA ALA A 225 12.97 2.13 16.86
C ALA A 225 13.40 0.69 17.23
N PRO A 226 14.59 0.49 17.87
CA PRO A 226 15.17 -0.84 18.12
C PRO A 226 14.26 -1.80 18.90
N TYR A 227 13.41 -1.29 19.77
CA TYR A 227 12.46 -2.09 20.58
C TYR A 227 11.27 -2.66 19.78
N LEU A 228 11.10 -2.24 18.54
CA LEU A 228 10.09 -2.80 17.62
C LEU A 228 10.68 -3.84 16.64
N ARG A 229 11.97 -4.12 16.73
CA ARG A 229 12.62 -5.24 16.04
C ARG A 229 12.27 -6.50 16.85
N GLY A 230 11.23 -7.24 16.40
CA GLY A 230 10.89 -8.51 17.03
C GLY A 230 12.12 -9.41 17.07
N THR A 231 12.42 -9.92 18.29
CA THR A 231 13.33 -11.04 18.53
C THR A 231 12.86 -12.30 17.82
#